data_d98ca0af7672a03e40269f79657ec904
#
_entry.id   d98ca0af7672a03e40269f79657ec904
#
_cell.length_a   1.000
_cell.length_b   1.000
_cell.length_c   1.000
_cell.angle_alpha   90.00
_cell.angle_beta   90.00
_cell.angle_gamma   90.00
#
_symmetry.space_group_name_H-M   'P 1'
#
loop_
_entity.id
_entity.type
_entity.pdbx_description
1 polymer ?
#
loop_
_entity_poly.entity_id
_entity_poly.type
_entity_poly.pdbx_seq_one_letter_code
_entity_poly.pdbx_strand_id
1 'polypeptide(L)'
;WQKIAKKEFEVSGIYVSAVIKSSKTVYHEDWGCPKDGEETVVITGIANKEFIDDIEKWKNTVIKLAKYIKEELKQSTLTCEFLETELHYFK
;
A
#
# COMPACT_ATOMS: atom_id res chain seq x y z
N TRP A 1 4.62 -8.92 -0.60
CA TRP A 1 4.08 -8.07 -1.67
C TRP A 1 4.29 -8.66 -3.07
N GLN A 2 5.49 -9.05 -3.40
CA GLN A 2 5.83 -9.55 -4.74
C GLN A 2 4.94 -10.69 -5.23
N LYS A 3 4.69 -11.68 -4.38
CA LYS A 3 3.85 -12.83 -4.74
C LYS A 3 2.42 -12.42 -5.05
N ILE A 4 1.87 -11.55 -4.21
CA ILE A 4 0.48 -11.08 -4.33
C ILE A 4 0.33 -10.19 -5.56
N ALA A 5 1.28 -9.28 -5.78
CA ALA A 5 1.26 -8.39 -6.93
C ALA A 5 1.40 -9.16 -8.25
N LYS A 6 2.26 -10.17 -8.29
CA LYS A 6 2.42 -11.03 -9.46
C LYS A 6 1.14 -11.79 -9.78
N LYS A 7 0.53 -12.38 -8.76
CA LYS A 7 -0.71 -13.13 -8.91
C LYS A 7 -1.85 -12.25 -9.42
N GLU A 8 -1.97 -11.04 -8.89
CA GLU A 8 -2.99 -10.11 -9.32
C GLU A 8 -2.76 -9.64 -10.76
N PHE A 9 -1.50 -9.41 -11.14
CA PHE A 9 -1.16 -9.06 -12.51
C PHE A 9 -1.55 -10.17 -13.49
N GLU A 10 -1.31 -11.42 -13.15
CA GLU A 10 -1.68 -12.57 -13.99
C GLU A 10 -3.19 -12.67 -14.18
N VAL A 11 -3.97 -12.28 -13.17
CA VAL A 11 -5.43 -12.36 -13.20
C VAL A 11 -6.06 -11.14 -13.90
N SER A 12 -5.63 -9.94 -13.56
CA SER A 12 -6.27 -8.69 -13.98
C SER A 12 -5.49 -7.88 -15.00
N GLY A 13 -4.20 -8.16 -15.17
CA GLY A 13 -3.33 -7.36 -16.02
C GLY A 13 -2.94 -6.02 -15.38
N ILE A 14 -3.29 -5.79 -14.12
CA ILE A 14 -2.97 -4.56 -13.40
C ILE A 14 -1.62 -4.68 -12.71
N TYR A 15 -0.70 -3.80 -13.07
CA TYR A 15 0.62 -3.74 -12.47
C TYR A 15 0.63 -2.80 -11.27
N VAL A 16 1.07 -3.30 -10.11
CA VAL A 16 1.19 -2.50 -8.89
C VAL A 16 2.58 -2.68 -8.32
N SER A 17 3.34 -1.60 -8.31
CA SER A 17 4.64 -1.55 -7.61
C SER A 17 4.48 -0.79 -6.29
N ALA A 18 5.40 -1.02 -5.37
CA ALA A 18 5.34 -0.39 -4.06
C ALA A 18 6.73 -0.13 -3.50
N VAL A 19 6.83 0.95 -2.74
CA VAL A 19 7.97 1.21 -1.86
C VAL A 19 7.53 0.86 -0.44
N ILE A 20 8.25 -0.01 0.22
CA ILE A 20 7.90 -0.51 1.55
C ILE A 20 8.94 -0.02 2.55
N LYS A 21 8.47 0.62 3.61
CA LYS A 21 9.32 1.15 4.68
C LYS A 21 8.86 0.67 6.04
N SER A 22 9.80 0.25 6.87
CA SER A 22 9.55 0.02 8.29
C SER A 22 9.46 1.36 9.00
N SER A 23 8.51 1.49 9.92
CA SER A 23 8.23 2.75 10.60
C SER A 23 7.70 2.47 11.99
N LYS A 24 7.44 3.53 12.75
CA LYS A 24 6.80 3.42 14.05
C LYS A 24 5.70 4.46 14.16
N THR A 25 4.55 4.02 14.67
CA THR A 25 3.44 4.90 15.01
C THR A 25 3.50 5.18 16.49
N VAL A 26 3.55 6.46 16.86
CA VAL A 26 3.65 6.88 18.25
C VAL A 26 2.42 7.71 18.61
N TYR A 27 1.74 7.31 19.66
CA TYR A 27 0.58 8.01 20.17
C TYR A 27 0.54 7.91 21.70
N HIS A 28 -0.43 8.51 22.35
CA HIS A 28 -0.47 8.61 23.80
C HIS A 28 -0.57 7.25 24.49
N GLU A 29 0.18 7.07 25.57
CA GLU A 29 0.22 5.84 26.37
C GLU A 29 -1.15 5.44 26.88
N ASP A 30 -1.97 6.42 27.28
CA ASP A 30 -3.31 6.17 27.81
C ASP A 30 -4.25 5.54 26.79
N TRP A 31 -3.90 5.62 25.51
CA TRP A 31 -4.65 4.99 24.42
C TRP A 31 -4.08 3.64 24.00
N GLY A 32 -3.12 3.14 24.77
CA GLY A 32 -2.55 1.82 24.58
C GLY A 32 -1.28 1.76 23.73
N CYS A 33 -0.63 2.89 23.47
CA CYS A 33 0.62 2.89 22.73
C CYS A 33 1.73 2.22 23.55
N PRO A 34 2.49 1.28 22.96
CA PRO A 34 3.68 0.73 23.59
C PRO A 34 4.72 1.82 23.84
N LYS A 35 5.58 1.63 24.83
CA LYS A 35 6.55 2.62 25.27
C LYS A 35 7.39 3.21 24.14
N ASP A 36 7.84 2.40 23.21
CA ASP A 36 8.71 2.82 22.11
C ASP A 36 7.97 2.97 20.77
N GLY A 37 6.65 3.06 20.84
CA GLY A 37 5.82 3.11 19.65
C GLY A 37 5.44 1.73 19.13
N GLU A 38 4.54 1.72 18.17
CA GLU A 38 4.00 0.51 17.56
C GLU A 38 4.66 0.27 16.21
N GLU A 39 5.14 -0.94 15.97
CA GLU A 39 5.73 -1.29 14.68
C GLU A 39 4.71 -1.12 13.56
N THR A 40 5.11 -0.37 12.54
CA THR A 40 4.25 -0.02 11.42
C THR A 40 5.00 -0.24 10.11
N VAL A 41 4.27 -0.64 9.08
CA VAL A 41 4.81 -0.72 7.73
C VAL A 41 4.07 0.28 6.86
N VAL A 42 4.81 1.14 6.19
CA VAL A 42 4.27 2.10 5.23
C VAL A 42 4.53 1.59 3.83
N ILE A 43 3.47 1.44 3.06
CA ILE A 43 3.54 0.97 1.67
C ILE A 43 3.08 2.12 0.77
N THR A 44 3.96 2.59 -0.10
CA THR A 44 3.65 3.67 -1.04
C THR A 44 3.65 3.12 -2.46
N GLY A 45 2.52 3.25 -3.14
CA GLY A 45 2.37 2.90 -4.54
C GLY A 45 2.13 4.15 -5.38
N ILE A 46 2.63 4.16 -6.59
CA ILE A 46 2.46 5.27 -7.52
C ILE A 46 1.79 4.77 -8.80
N ALA A 47 0.67 5.40 -9.16
CA ALA A 47 0.01 5.15 -10.43
C ALA A 47 0.68 5.98 -11.51
N ASN A 48 1.50 5.33 -12.34
CA ASN A 48 2.14 5.99 -13.47
C ASN A 48 1.24 5.84 -14.70
N LYS A 49 0.73 6.97 -15.21
CA LYS A 49 -0.20 6.99 -16.34
C LYS A 49 0.38 6.41 -17.62
N GLU A 50 1.69 6.32 -17.76
CA GLU A 50 2.31 5.67 -18.90
C GLU A 50 2.07 4.16 -18.94
N PHE A 51 1.81 3.57 -17.76
CA PHE A 51 1.61 2.13 -17.61
C PHE A 51 0.21 1.75 -17.14
N ILE A 52 -0.61 2.75 -16.77
CA ILE A 52 -1.93 2.53 -16.17
C ILE A 52 -2.98 3.35 -16.92
N ASP A 53 -3.92 2.66 -17.56
CA ASP A 53 -4.97 3.30 -18.34
C ASP A 53 -6.21 3.65 -17.51
N ASP A 54 -6.49 2.86 -16.48
CA ASP A 54 -7.70 2.99 -15.66
C ASP A 54 -7.32 3.17 -14.17
N ILE A 55 -7.40 4.41 -13.71
CA ILE A 55 -7.04 4.78 -12.34
C ILE A 55 -7.97 4.14 -11.30
N GLU A 56 -9.26 4.06 -11.58
CA GLU A 56 -10.21 3.46 -10.64
C GLU A 56 -9.95 1.96 -10.45
N LYS A 57 -9.65 1.29 -11.53
CA LYS A 57 -9.29 -0.12 -11.51
C LYS A 57 -8.00 -0.35 -10.74
N TRP A 58 -7.01 0.54 -10.94
CA TRP A 58 -5.75 0.50 -10.20
C TRP A 58 -5.97 0.70 -8.70
N LYS A 59 -6.78 1.69 -8.30
CA LYS A 59 -7.12 1.93 -6.90
C LYS A 59 -7.77 0.72 -6.26
N ASN A 60 -8.73 0.10 -6.92
CA ASN A 60 -9.41 -1.09 -6.43
C ASN A 60 -8.44 -2.26 -6.26
N THR A 61 -7.49 -2.41 -7.18
CA THR A 61 -6.46 -3.44 -7.08
C THR A 61 -5.53 -3.20 -5.90
N VAL A 62 -5.12 -1.95 -5.67
CA VAL A 62 -4.30 -1.58 -4.52
C VAL A 62 -5.01 -1.90 -3.20
N ILE A 63 -6.29 -1.57 -3.11
CA ILE A 63 -7.10 -1.86 -1.91
C ILE A 63 -7.16 -3.37 -1.67
N LYS A 64 -7.36 -4.14 -2.71
CA LYS A 64 -7.40 -5.60 -2.63
C LYS A 64 -6.09 -6.18 -2.12
N LEU A 65 -4.96 -5.72 -2.67
CA LEU A 65 -3.64 -6.13 -2.22
C LEU A 65 -3.38 -5.74 -0.77
N ALA A 66 -3.78 -4.54 -0.38
CA ALA A 66 -3.64 -4.05 0.98
C ALA A 66 -4.40 -4.91 1.98
N LYS A 67 -5.61 -5.33 1.64
CA LYS A 67 -6.40 -6.23 2.49
C LYS A 67 -5.72 -7.58 2.67
N TYR A 68 -5.12 -8.13 1.63
CA TYR A 68 -4.34 -9.36 1.72
C TYR A 68 -3.17 -9.21 2.66
N ILE A 69 -2.41 -8.12 2.53
CA ILE A 69 -1.25 -7.85 3.39
C ILE A 69 -1.69 -7.70 4.85
N LYS A 70 -2.79 -7.01 5.09
CA LYS A 70 -3.35 -6.86 6.44
C LYS A 70 -3.61 -8.22 7.09
N GLU A 71 -4.24 -9.13 6.36
CA GLU A 71 -4.54 -10.48 6.86
C GLU A 71 -3.27 -11.31 7.08
N GLU A 72 -2.34 -11.28 6.13
CA GLU A 72 -1.07 -12.02 6.23
C GLU A 72 -0.22 -11.56 7.42
N LEU A 73 -0.19 -10.27 7.70
CA LEU A 73 0.57 -9.71 8.79
C LEU A 73 -0.23 -9.63 10.10
N LYS A 74 -1.49 -10.06 10.09
CA LYS A 74 -2.39 -10.03 11.25
C LYS A 74 -2.49 -8.64 11.88
N GLN A 75 -2.54 -7.61 11.04
CA GLN A 75 -2.67 -6.24 11.50
C GLN A 75 -4.12 -5.93 11.88
N SER A 76 -4.32 -5.18 12.94
CA SER A 76 -5.67 -4.81 13.41
C SER A 76 -6.28 -3.71 12.56
N THR A 77 -5.46 -2.83 11.98
CA THR A 77 -5.95 -1.70 11.20
C THR A 77 -5.20 -1.53 9.90
N LEU A 78 -5.88 -0.94 8.94
CA LEU A 78 -5.31 -0.59 7.65
C LEU A 78 -5.94 0.72 7.18
N THR A 79 -5.13 1.62 6.68
CA THR A 79 -5.59 2.87 6.08
C THR A 79 -5.02 2.99 4.67
N CYS A 80 -5.89 3.29 3.71
CA CYS A 80 -5.48 3.60 2.34
C CYS A 80 -5.82 5.05 2.05
N GLU A 81 -4.85 5.79 1.54
CA GLU A 81 -5.02 7.18 1.16
C GLU A 81 -4.57 7.36 -0.28
N PHE A 82 -5.41 8.01 -1.08
CA PHE A 82 -5.11 8.28 -2.48
C PHE A 82 -4.99 9.78 -2.69
N LEU A 83 -3.83 10.20 -3.18
CA LEU A 83 -3.52 11.61 -3.42
C LEU A 83 -3.26 11.83 -4.91
N GLU A 84 -3.77 12.94 -5.45
CA GLU A 84 -3.38 13.38 -6.78
C GLU A 84 -2.04 14.10 -6.68
N THR A 85 -1.10 13.67 -7.50
CA THR A 85 0.23 14.29 -7.55
C THR A 85 0.61 14.54 -8.99
N GLU A 86 1.52 15.48 -9.20
CA GLU A 86 2.13 15.67 -10.49
C GLU A 86 3.31 14.70 -10.62
N LEU A 87 3.28 13.85 -11.64
CA LEU A 87 4.30 12.83 -11.86
C LEU A 87 5.07 13.13 -13.14
N HIS A 88 6.39 13.26 -13.01
CA HIS A 88 7.30 13.38 -14.13
C HIS A 88 8.12 12.11 -14.23
N TYR A 89 7.99 11.39 -15.33
CA TYR A 89 8.70 10.14 -15.55
C TYR A 89 9.80 10.34 -16.58
N PHE A 90 11.03 10.05 -16.18
CA PHE A 90 12.22 10.15 -17.05
C PHE A 90 12.81 8.76 -17.24
N LYS A 91 12.88 8.38 -18.48
CA LYS A 91 13.39 7.08 -18.84
C LYS A 91 14.87 7.14 -19.25
#